data_a90dbccbaa38c54e068b0d51607a607f
#
_entry.id   a90dbccbaa38c54e068b0d51607a607f
#
_cell.length_a   1.000
_cell.length_b   1.000
_cell.length_c   1.000
_cell.angle_alpha   90.00
_cell.angle_beta   90.00
_cell.angle_gamma   90.00
#
_symmetry.space_group_name_H-M   'P 1'
#
loop_
_entity.id
_entity.type
_entity.pdbx_description
1 polymer ?
#
loop_
_entity_poly.entity_id
_entity_poly.type
_entity_poly.pdbx_seq_one_letter_code
_entity_poly.pdbx_strand_id
1 'polypeptide(L)'
;MTQPRTTLPPSSAVDLAVSSLARQGRYGAVSALADEHDVSRRTVYQLREQASEALTAAFAAARVEAPRGSFTWTLTEGDVERTIVALRGVTPSSIRDIVAMLPIVYGFGWSYGKVWSVLHRAERQARTFLELVNLVGIESIALDEMFSQGRPVFAGIDLDTQYLFQLEVHECRTGEAWAKSLGLLRDGQGLTPKRVVKDAGSGLGLGVQLCWPGMEERDDLFHAVYMMGKEAYHLERRAYAAIEKEEEVLRVRERAENKSETKRRSIGQHLRKARKNAAHAIDRYDTFETARQEARRVLDLADPGSGRLRTSAEVVEVLTQVGEQMQALGGRVRKVGRYLRNRAPGLGRYLDALGERLQAVTLQAGGPEAVEAVVRAYQASLDAGRGGSDAVRKRQKQELRAAGLNLLAIGEEDPERIKRAMTAVVSELTQRHRASSAIENLNSVLRPYLVVQKHAEQGFLNLFRFFWNTRKREWGRGKGTSAYEQLTGTRVDDWLTLLGFPPGEAFANVA
;
A
#
# COMPACT_ATOMS: atom_id res chain seq x y z
N MET A 1 -7.27 67.16 0.52
CA MET A 1 -6.24 66.71 1.47
C MET A 1 -5.82 65.31 1.05
N THR A 2 -4.70 65.16 0.35
CA THR A 2 -4.10 63.91 -0.06
C THR A 2 -3.32 63.36 1.12
N GLN A 3 -3.77 62.20 1.65
CA GLN A 3 -3.00 61.48 2.68
C GLN A 3 -1.61 61.05 2.12
N PRO A 4 -0.57 61.16 2.96
CA PRO A 4 0.76 60.77 2.55
C PRO A 4 0.80 59.26 2.24
N ARG A 5 1.39 58.87 1.11
CA ARG A 5 1.64 57.47 0.78
C ARG A 5 2.61 56.89 1.80
N THR A 6 2.12 55.99 2.65
CA THR A 6 2.97 55.20 3.52
C THR A 6 3.81 54.28 2.64
N THR A 7 5.09 54.59 2.47
CA THR A 7 6.05 53.72 1.80
C THR A 7 6.42 52.59 2.74
N LEU A 8 5.99 51.38 2.42
CA LEU A 8 6.37 50.16 3.17
C LEU A 8 7.90 49.95 3.08
N PRO A 9 8.55 49.58 4.19
CA PRO A 9 9.91 49.11 4.17
C PRO A 9 10.07 47.90 3.16
N PRO A 10 11.20 47.75 2.48
CA PRO A 10 11.36 46.68 1.48
C PRO A 10 11.08 45.27 2.01
N SER A 11 11.45 44.95 3.25
CA SER A 11 11.16 43.65 3.90
C SER A 11 9.66 43.45 4.09
N SER A 12 8.94 44.43 4.58
CA SER A 12 7.49 44.36 4.76
C SER A 12 6.73 44.29 3.45
N ALA A 13 7.25 44.91 2.38
CA ALA A 13 6.68 44.82 1.05
C ALA A 13 6.85 43.38 0.46
N VAL A 14 8.00 42.73 0.71
CA VAL A 14 8.25 41.33 0.32
C VAL A 14 7.34 40.39 1.11
N ASP A 15 7.24 40.54 2.41
CA ASP A 15 6.38 39.70 3.26
C ASP A 15 4.91 39.80 2.85
N LEU A 16 4.44 41.02 2.56
CA LEU A 16 3.08 41.26 2.08
C LEU A 16 2.85 40.63 0.71
N ALA A 17 3.80 40.74 -0.22
CA ALA A 17 3.73 40.15 -1.54
C ALA A 17 3.66 38.61 -1.48
N VAL A 18 4.54 37.97 -0.71
CA VAL A 18 4.58 36.51 -0.50
C VAL A 18 3.30 36.04 0.18
N SER A 19 2.85 36.72 1.23
CA SER A 19 1.59 36.39 1.91
C SER A 19 0.38 36.51 1.00
N SER A 20 0.36 37.50 0.10
CA SER A 20 -0.71 37.68 -0.88
C SER A 20 -0.72 36.59 -1.96
N LEU A 21 0.45 36.13 -2.40
CA LEU A 21 0.56 34.98 -3.32
C LEU A 21 0.11 33.67 -2.65
N ALA A 22 0.55 33.40 -1.43
CA ALA A 22 0.20 32.20 -0.69
C ALA A 22 -1.30 32.09 -0.35
N ARG A 23 -1.99 33.25 -0.24
CA ARG A 23 -3.44 33.31 0.04
C ARG A 23 -4.28 33.58 -1.22
N GLN A 24 -3.72 33.46 -2.41
CA GLN A 24 -4.44 33.65 -3.66
C GLN A 24 -5.65 32.70 -3.78
N GLY A 25 -6.80 33.24 -4.22
CA GLY A 25 -8.06 32.50 -4.31
C GLY A 25 -8.86 32.37 -3.01
N ARG A 26 -8.35 32.85 -1.87
CA ARG A 26 -9.14 32.87 -0.62
C ARG A 26 -9.97 34.15 -0.52
N TYR A 27 -11.29 33.99 -0.32
CA TYR A 27 -12.19 35.11 -0.14
C TYR A 27 -11.78 35.98 1.05
N GLY A 28 -11.77 37.31 0.87
CA GLY A 28 -11.41 38.27 1.92
C GLY A 28 -9.92 38.42 2.22
N ALA A 29 -9.03 37.58 1.66
CA ALA A 29 -7.60 37.59 2.00
C ALA A 29 -6.90 38.92 1.67
N VAL A 30 -7.24 39.58 0.56
CA VAL A 30 -6.67 40.88 0.17
C VAL A 30 -7.10 41.99 1.13
N SER A 31 -8.33 41.96 1.62
CA SER A 31 -8.83 42.95 2.60
C SER A 31 -8.13 42.76 3.93
N ALA A 32 -8.02 41.52 4.41
CA ALA A 32 -7.34 41.22 5.68
C ALA A 32 -5.85 41.64 5.63
N LEU A 33 -5.14 41.38 4.53
CA LEU A 33 -3.76 41.78 4.35
C LEU A 33 -3.61 43.32 4.23
N ALA A 34 -4.57 44.02 3.62
CA ALA A 34 -4.57 45.46 3.52
C ALA A 34 -4.74 46.09 4.89
N ASP A 35 -5.65 45.55 5.71
CA ASP A 35 -5.89 46.02 7.10
C ASP A 35 -4.71 45.67 8.02
N GLU A 36 -4.12 44.47 7.89
CA GLU A 36 -2.97 43.99 8.69
C GLU A 36 -1.72 44.88 8.51
N HIS A 37 -1.50 45.40 7.29
CA HIS A 37 -0.31 46.18 6.95
C HIS A 37 -0.58 47.68 6.78
N ASP A 38 -1.78 48.17 7.08
CA ASP A 38 -2.25 49.55 6.91
C ASP A 38 -1.96 50.13 5.51
N VAL A 39 -2.34 49.36 4.49
CA VAL A 39 -2.16 49.73 3.10
C VAL A 39 -3.43 49.58 2.30
N SER A 40 -3.49 50.20 1.10
CA SER A 40 -4.63 50.05 0.22
C SER A 40 -4.67 48.63 -0.38
N ARG A 41 -5.88 48.10 -0.67
CA ARG A 41 -6.03 46.85 -1.42
C ARG A 41 -5.30 46.90 -2.77
N ARG A 42 -5.26 48.08 -3.39
CA ARG A 42 -4.52 48.32 -4.64
C ARG A 42 -3.02 48.04 -4.44
N THR A 43 -2.43 48.44 -3.32
CA THR A 43 -1.05 48.18 -2.98
C THR A 43 -0.77 46.68 -2.86
N VAL A 44 -1.68 45.92 -2.22
CA VAL A 44 -1.58 44.46 -2.11
C VAL A 44 -1.59 43.79 -3.49
N TYR A 45 -2.49 44.22 -4.38
CA TYR A 45 -2.53 43.69 -5.77
C TYR A 45 -1.27 44.04 -6.55
N GLN A 46 -0.78 45.27 -6.47
CA GLN A 46 0.45 45.70 -7.18
C GLN A 46 1.68 44.90 -6.71
N LEU A 47 1.86 44.74 -5.40
CA LEU A 47 2.99 43.97 -4.85
C LEU A 47 2.88 42.49 -5.21
N ARG A 48 1.67 41.91 -5.22
CA ARG A 48 1.46 40.53 -5.66
C ARG A 48 1.82 40.34 -7.15
N GLU A 49 1.40 41.27 -7.99
CA GLU A 49 1.71 41.23 -9.44
C GLU A 49 3.21 41.33 -9.68
N GLN A 50 3.89 42.30 -9.05
CA GLN A 50 5.34 42.44 -9.10
C GLN A 50 6.09 41.20 -8.62
N ALA A 51 5.64 40.57 -7.54
CA ALA A 51 6.24 39.33 -7.03
C ALA A 51 5.98 38.16 -7.98
N SER A 52 4.79 38.07 -8.56
CA SER A 52 4.46 37.03 -9.55
C SER A 52 5.31 37.17 -10.82
N GLU A 53 5.49 38.38 -11.32
CA GLU A 53 6.36 38.66 -12.47
C GLU A 53 7.82 38.36 -12.17
N ALA A 54 8.34 38.79 -11.01
CA ALA A 54 9.70 38.53 -10.58
C ALA A 54 9.98 37.01 -10.42
N LEU A 55 9.04 36.27 -9.82
CA LEU A 55 9.14 34.82 -9.71
C LEU A 55 9.09 34.15 -11.09
N THR A 56 8.17 34.58 -11.95
CA THR A 56 8.08 34.07 -13.33
C THR A 56 9.38 34.32 -14.09
N ALA A 57 9.96 35.54 -13.97
CA ALA A 57 11.23 35.86 -14.58
C ALA A 57 12.40 35.05 -14.01
N ALA A 58 12.45 34.85 -12.68
CA ALA A 58 13.44 34.03 -11.98
C ALA A 58 13.38 32.56 -12.42
N PHE A 59 12.18 32.00 -12.52
CA PHE A 59 11.99 30.63 -12.99
C PHE A 59 12.17 30.48 -14.50
N ALA A 60 11.90 31.52 -15.31
CA ALA A 60 12.22 31.55 -16.73
C ALA A 60 13.74 31.66 -16.96
N ALA A 61 14.43 32.45 -16.13
CA ALA A 61 15.89 32.53 -16.18
C ALA A 61 16.59 31.27 -15.65
N ALA A 62 15.97 30.57 -14.68
CA ALA A 62 16.45 29.28 -14.20
C ALA A 62 16.19 28.12 -15.20
N ARG A 63 15.30 28.31 -16.17
CA ARG A 63 15.25 27.53 -17.40
C ARG A 63 16.31 28.09 -18.35
N VAL A 64 17.56 27.96 -18.00
CA VAL A 64 18.59 27.85 -19.02
C VAL A 64 18.18 26.58 -19.79
N GLU A 65 17.53 26.76 -20.94
CA GLU A 65 17.48 25.71 -21.94
C GLU A 65 18.93 25.28 -22.13
N ALA A 66 19.24 24.08 -21.63
CA ALA A 66 20.50 23.45 -22.03
C ALA A 66 20.54 23.61 -23.57
N PRO A 67 21.64 24.12 -24.14
CA PRO A 67 21.68 24.37 -25.56
C PRO A 67 21.14 23.12 -26.23
N ARG A 68 20.13 23.27 -27.09
CA ARG A 68 19.62 22.19 -27.93
C ARG A 68 20.74 21.80 -28.88
N GLY A 69 21.76 21.15 -28.29
CA GLY A 69 22.86 20.58 -29.04
C GLY A 69 22.33 19.33 -29.72
N SER A 70 22.62 19.15 -30.98
CA SER A 70 22.51 17.87 -31.63
C SER A 70 23.52 16.94 -30.96
N PHE A 71 23.02 15.95 -30.19
CA PHE A 71 23.85 14.85 -29.68
C PHE A 71 24.04 13.86 -30.82
N THR A 72 25.25 13.68 -31.28
CA THR A 72 25.58 12.57 -32.16
C THR A 72 26.10 11.44 -31.28
N TRP A 73 25.38 10.35 -31.19
CA TRP A 73 25.82 9.14 -30.51
C TRP A 73 25.87 7.99 -31.50
N THR A 74 26.81 7.09 -31.29
CA THR A 74 26.89 5.87 -32.09
C THR A 74 26.07 4.81 -31.40
N LEU A 75 24.90 4.47 -31.95
CA LEU A 75 24.07 3.41 -31.48
C LEU A 75 24.66 2.04 -31.81
N THR A 76 24.96 1.26 -30.82
CA THR A 76 25.45 -0.13 -30.98
C THR A 76 24.30 -1.13 -30.94
N GLU A 77 24.52 -2.36 -31.44
CA GLU A 77 23.59 -3.45 -31.30
C GLU A 77 23.28 -3.74 -29.83
N GLY A 78 24.28 -3.66 -28.95
CA GLY A 78 24.13 -3.81 -27.50
C GLY A 78 23.19 -2.79 -26.86
N ASP A 79 23.18 -1.54 -27.34
CA ASP A 79 22.26 -0.51 -26.84
C ASP A 79 20.80 -0.82 -27.19
N VAL A 80 20.58 -1.39 -28.39
CA VAL A 80 19.24 -1.85 -28.80
C VAL A 80 18.79 -3.05 -27.96
N GLU A 81 19.66 -4.03 -27.75
CA GLU A 81 19.38 -5.17 -26.90
C GLU A 81 19.06 -4.75 -25.46
N ARG A 82 19.87 -3.85 -24.92
CA ARG A 82 19.65 -3.23 -23.60
C ARG A 82 18.27 -2.56 -23.52
N THR A 83 17.90 -1.78 -24.54
CA THR A 83 16.58 -1.15 -24.62
C THR A 83 15.44 -2.16 -24.65
N ILE A 84 15.59 -3.24 -25.43
CA ILE A 84 14.59 -4.33 -25.51
C ILE A 84 14.35 -4.95 -24.12
N VAL A 85 15.43 -5.25 -23.40
CA VAL A 85 15.34 -5.84 -22.05
C VAL A 85 14.78 -4.83 -21.03
N ALA A 86 15.18 -3.56 -21.12
CA ALA A 86 14.65 -2.49 -20.28
C ALA A 86 13.15 -2.31 -20.46
N LEU A 87 12.66 -2.24 -21.69
CA LEU A 87 11.24 -2.13 -22.00
C LEU A 87 10.44 -3.32 -21.43
N ARG A 88 10.98 -4.53 -21.53
CA ARG A 88 10.35 -5.74 -21.03
C ARG A 88 10.25 -5.76 -19.50
N GLY A 89 11.26 -5.27 -18.79
CA GLY A 89 11.28 -5.22 -17.32
C GLY A 89 10.50 -4.04 -16.74
N VAL A 90 10.69 -2.84 -17.31
CA VAL A 90 10.14 -1.58 -16.75
C VAL A 90 8.67 -1.39 -17.13
N THR A 91 8.25 -1.86 -18.31
CA THR A 91 6.88 -1.67 -18.82
C THR A 91 6.21 -3.00 -19.15
N PRO A 92 4.89 -3.11 -19.05
CA PRO A 92 4.15 -4.31 -19.44
C PRO A 92 4.04 -4.46 -20.98
N SER A 93 5.18 -4.34 -21.68
CA SER A 93 5.21 -4.40 -23.14
C SER A 93 5.23 -5.86 -23.66
N SER A 94 4.43 -6.15 -24.69
CA SER A 94 4.55 -7.41 -25.43
C SER A 94 5.76 -7.38 -26.38
N ILE A 95 6.21 -8.54 -26.85
CA ILE A 95 7.28 -8.61 -27.87
C ILE A 95 6.86 -7.83 -29.12
N ARG A 96 5.59 -7.87 -29.50
CA ARG A 96 5.07 -7.11 -30.67
C ARG A 96 5.12 -5.61 -30.46
N ASP A 97 4.83 -5.13 -29.25
CA ASP A 97 4.92 -3.70 -28.91
C ASP A 97 6.38 -3.23 -28.99
N ILE A 98 7.31 -4.04 -28.47
CA ILE A 98 8.76 -3.75 -28.56
C ILE A 98 9.20 -3.71 -30.03
N VAL A 99 8.81 -4.70 -30.85
CA VAL A 99 9.12 -4.71 -32.30
C VAL A 99 8.56 -3.47 -32.99
N ALA A 100 7.33 -3.06 -32.69
CA ALA A 100 6.72 -1.88 -33.26
C ALA A 100 7.39 -0.55 -32.81
N MET A 101 7.95 -0.53 -31.61
CA MET A 101 8.57 0.66 -31.01
C MET A 101 9.97 0.94 -31.57
N LEU A 102 10.75 -0.10 -31.89
CA LEU A 102 12.14 0.08 -32.38
C LEU A 102 12.24 0.98 -33.61
N PRO A 103 11.43 0.85 -34.69
CA PRO A 103 11.50 1.77 -35.83
C PRO A 103 11.10 3.20 -35.48
N ILE A 104 10.23 3.40 -34.48
CA ILE A 104 9.79 4.72 -34.04
C ILE A 104 10.93 5.43 -33.30
N VAL A 105 11.65 4.71 -32.44
CA VAL A 105 12.70 5.28 -31.59
C VAL A 105 14.04 5.39 -32.34
N TYR A 106 14.38 4.39 -33.11
CA TYR A 106 15.71 4.26 -33.73
C TYR A 106 15.73 4.42 -35.24
N GLY A 107 14.58 4.53 -35.91
CA GLY A 107 14.48 4.63 -37.36
C GLY A 107 14.74 3.31 -38.11
N PHE A 108 14.98 2.19 -37.41
CA PHE A 108 15.13 0.86 -37.98
C PHE A 108 14.45 -0.19 -37.07
N GLY A 109 14.04 -1.30 -37.64
CA GLY A 109 13.36 -2.36 -36.92
C GLY A 109 14.14 -3.66 -36.86
N TRP A 110 13.86 -4.45 -35.84
CA TRP A 110 14.31 -5.84 -35.76
C TRP A 110 13.11 -6.79 -35.92
N SER A 111 13.40 -7.98 -36.46
CA SER A 111 12.38 -9.01 -36.59
C SER A 111 11.91 -9.50 -35.21
N TYR A 112 10.70 -10.01 -35.16
CA TYR A 112 10.17 -10.66 -33.94
C TYR A 112 11.13 -11.72 -33.39
N GLY A 113 11.69 -12.57 -34.26
CA GLY A 113 12.62 -13.62 -33.86
C GLY A 113 13.91 -13.09 -33.23
N LYS A 114 14.43 -11.93 -33.71
CA LYS A 114 15.62 -11.32 -33.12
C LYS A 114 15.31 -10.74 -31.74
N VAL A 115 14.21 -10.01 -31.58
CA VAL A 115 13.76 -9.48 -30.28
C VAL A 115 13.47 -10.63 -29.31
N TRP A 116 12.80 -11.66 -29.75
CA TRP A 116 12.56 -12.87 -28.94
C TRP A 116 13.86 -13.52 -28.46
N SER A 117 14.85 -13.65 -29.34
CA SER A 117 16.16 -14.23 -29.00
C SER A 117 16.89 -13.47 -27.91
N VAL A 118 16.85 -12.11 -27.97
CA VAL A 118 17.44 -11.25 -26.94
C VAL A 118 16.75 -11.45 -25.59
N LEU A 119 15.41 -11.42 -25.59
CA LEU A 119 14.64 -11.63 -24.36
C LEU A 119 14.86 -13.01 -23.77
N HIS A 120 14.89 -14.04 -24.61
CA HIS A 120 15.12 -15.40 -24.13
C HIS A 120 16.54 -15.61 -23.56
N ARG A 121 17.54 -14.89 -24.08
CA ARG A 121 18.88 -14.82 -23.48
C ARG A 121 18.81 -14.14 -22.10
N ALA A 122 18.12 -13.00 -21.97
CA ALA A 122 17.94 -12.28 -20.72
C ALA A 122 17.22 -13.14 -19.67
N GLU A 123 16.20 -13.88 -20.07
CA GLU A 123 15.44 -14.81 -19.22
C GLU A 123 16.32 -15.95 -18.65
N ARG A 124 17.21 -16.50 -19.48
CA ARG A 124 18.17 -17.54 -19.02
C ARG A 124 19.20 -16.95 -18.05
N GLN A 125 19.76 -15.76 -18.36
CA GLN A 125 20.70 -15.10 -17.48
C GLN A 125 20.06 -14.72 -16.13
N ALA A 126 18.82 -14.23 -16.15
CA ALA A 126 18.03 -13.95 -14.94
C ALA A 126 17.83 -15.23 -14.11
N ARG A 127 17.48 -16.33 -14.73
CA ARG A 127 17.33 -17.62 -14.05
C ARG A 127 18.62 -18.04 -13.36
N THR A 128 19.73 -18.08 -14.11
CA THR A 128 21.05 -18.47 -13.55
C THR A 128 21.45 -17.60 -12.39
N PHE A 129 21.28 -16.27 -12.50
CA PHE A 129 21.56 -15.35 -11.42
C PHE A 129 20.72 -15.64 -10.15
N LEU A 130 19.40 -15.82 -10.34
CA LEU A 130 18.46 -16.03 -9.23
C LEU A 130 18.68 -17.35 -8.49
N GLU A 131 19.14 -18.40 -9.20
CA GLU A 131 19.47 -19.71 -8.63
C GLU A 131 20.75 -19.67 -7.74
N LEU A 132 21.62 -18.69 -7.94
CA LEU A 132 22.86 -18.53 -7.15
C LEU A 132 22.67 -17.71 -5.88
N VAL A 133 21.53 -17.05 -5.67
CA VAL A 133 21.31 -16.21 -4.51
C VAL A 133 21.09 -17.06 -3.26
N ASN A 134 21.87 -16.80 -2.22
CA ASN A 134 21.71 -17.44 -0.91
C ASN A 134 20.52 -16.82 -0.15
N LEU A 135 19.60 -17.64 0.36
CA LEU A 135 18.40 -17.25 1.06
C LEU A 135 18.42 -17.52 2.58
N VAL A 136 19.57 -17.95 3.13
CA VAL A 136 19.73 -18.33 4.56
C VAL A 136 19.31 -17.21 5.52
N GLY A 137 19.49 -15.94 5.16
CA GLY A 137 19.14 -14.80 6.02
C GLY A 137 17.66 -14.44 6.06
N ILE A 138 16.79 -15.13 5.30
CA ILE A 138 15.36 -14.84 5.25
C ILE A 138 14.64 -15.50 6.43
N GLU A 139 14.13 -14.69 7.34
CA GLU A 139 13.43 -15.19 8.55
C GLU A 139 11.90 -15.09 8.47
N SER A 140 11.36 -14.12 7.74
CA SER A 140 9.94 -13.83 7.71
C SER A 140 9.45 -13.73 6.28
N ILE A 141 8.60 -14.65 5.86
CA ILE A 141 8.12 -14.74 4.48
C ILE A 141 6.62 -14.47 4.37
N ALA A 142 6.20 -13.94 3.21
CA ALA A 142 4.82 -14.01 2.80
C ALA A 142 4.71 -14.86 1.53
N LEU A 143 3.65 -15.68 1.49
CA LEU A 143 3.33 -16.56 0.36
C LEU A 143 1.91 -16.27 -0.13
N ASP A 144 1.70 -16.28 -1.45
CA ASP A 144 0.41 -16.04 -2.08
C ASP A 144 0.30 -16.77 -3.42
N GLU A 145 -0.94 -16.91 -3.92
CA GLU A 145 -1.26 -17.49 -5.21
C GLU A 145 -1.91 -16.43 -6.12
N MET A 146 -1.31 -16.21 -7.27
CA MET A 146 -1.95 -15.49 -8.36
C MET A 146 -2.37 -16.45 -9.47
N PHE A 147 -3.16 -15.95 -10.43
CA PHE A 147 -3.57 -16.73 -11.57
C PHE A 147 -3.26 -15.99 -12.86
N SER A 148 -2.61 -16.71 -13.78
CA SER A 148 -2.43 -16.31 -15.16
C SER A 148 -3.17 -17.30 -16.04
N GLN A 149 -4.31 -16.87 -16.59
CA GLN A 149 -5.18 -17.68 -17.47
C GLN A 149 -5.54 -19.07 -16.91
N GLY A 150 -5.90 -19.10 -15.63
CA GLY A 150 -6.29 -20.33 -14.94
C GLY A 150 -5.15 -21.16 -14.37
N ARG A 151 -3.89 -20.86 -14.74
CA ARG A 151 -2.71 -21.51 -14.14
C ARG A 151 -2.28 -20.76 -12.89
N PRO A 152 -2.05 -21.43 -11.77
CA PRO A 152 -1.54 -20.81 -10.56
C PRO A 152 -0.10 -20.33 -10.73
N VAL A 153 0.19 -19.14 -10.21
CA VAL A 153 1.52 -18.57 -10.10
C VAL A 153 1.83 -18.44 -8.60
N PHE A 154 2.78 -19.21 -8.12
CA PHE A 154 3.23 -19.18 -6.74
C PHE A 154 4.17 -18.00 -6.55
N ALA A 155 3.91 -17.18 -5.53
CA ALA A 155 4.73 -16.04 -5.19
C ALA A 155 5.18 -16.12 -3.73
N GLY A 156 6.48 -15.85 -3.50
CA GLY A 156 7.07 -15.83 -2.16
C GLY A 156 8.03 -14.66 -2.02
N ILE A 157 7.81 -13.84 -0.98
CA ILE A 157 8.59 -12.62 -0.74
C ILE A 157 9.09 -12.57 0.71
N ASP A 158 10.31 -12.13 0.90
CA ASP A 158 10.83 -11.77 2.22
C ASP A 158 10.19 -10.48 2.73
N LEU A 159 9.67 -10.51 3.94
CA LEU A 159 8.95 -9.37 4.52
C LEU A 159 9.87 -8.26 5.02
N ASP A 160 11.15 -8.56 5.25
CA ASP A 160 12.13 -7.60 5.73
C ASP A 160 12.77 -6.82 4.59
N THR A 161 13.34 -7.51 3.61
CA THR A 161 14.02 -6.90 2.46
C THR A 161 13.11 -6.70 1.26
N GLN A 162 11.94 -7.35 1.24
CA GLN A 162 11.02 -7.48 0.10
C GLN A 162 11.67 -8.18 -1.12
N TYR A 163 12.64 -9.06 -0.87
CA TYR A 163 13.23 -9.89 -1.90
C TYR A 163 12.22 -10.95 -2.35
N LEU A 164 11.93 -10.97 -3.64
CA LEU A 164 11.02 -11.92 -4.28
C LEU A 164 11.81 -13.20 -4.55
N PHE A 165 11.76 -14.16 -3.62
CA PHE A 165 12.52 -15.40 -3.72
C PHE A 165 11.82 -16.49 -4.54
N GLN A 166 10.50 -16.36 -4.78
CA GLN A 166 9.71 -17.29 -5.57
C GLN A 166 8.74 -16.54 -6.48
N LEU A 167 8.68 -16.91 -7.75
CA LEU A 167 7.67 -16.50 -8.71
C LEU A 167 7.61 -17.56 -9.80
N GLU A 168 6.69 -18.52 -9.66
CA GLU A 168 6.69 -19.74 -10.45
C GLU A 168 5.28 -20.10 -10.95
N VAL A 169 5.17 -20.43 -12.25
CA VAL A 169 3.95 -20.94 -12.82
C VAL A 169 3.85 -22.45 -12.61
N HIS A 170 2.67 -22.90 -12.17
CA HIS A 170 2.40 -24.30 -11.87
C HIS A 170 1.14 -24.80 -12.61
N GLU A 171 0.99 -26.12 -12.73
CA GLU A 171 -0.22 -26.74 -13.31
C GLU A 171 -1.32 -26.92 -12.26
N CYS A 172 -0.96 -27.04 -10.99
CA CYS A 172 -1.87 -27.21 -9.88
C CYS A 172 -1.40 -26.47 -8.62
N ARG A 173 -2.31 -26.30 -7.65
CA ARG A 173 -2.04 -25.60 -6.37
C ARG A 173 -2.24 -26.52 -5.15
N THR A 174 -1.87 -27.77 -5.30
CA THR A 174 -1.96 -28.74 -4.20
C THR A 174 -0.87 -28.49 -3.14
N GLY A 175 -1.05 -29.07 -1.95
CA GLY A 175 -0.04 -28.99 -0.89
C GLY A 175 1.30 -29.60 -1.32
N GLU A 176 1.25 -30.67 -2.08
CA GLU A 176 2.44 -31.36 -2.60
C GLU A 176 3.19 -30.49 -3.62
N ALA A 177 2.45 -29.75 -4.48
CA ALA A 177 3.07 -28.83 -5.43
C ALA A 177 3.78 -27.69 -4.72
N TRP A 178 3.15 -27.10 -3.70
CA TRP A 178 3.77 -26.10 -2.84
C TRP A 178 4.98 -26.66 -2.08
N ALA A 179 4.83 -27.83 -1.44
CA ALA A 179 5.92 -28.45 -0.69
C ALA A 179 7.12 -28.75 -1.58
N LYS A 180 6.89 -29.25 -2.80
CA LYS A 180 7.95 -29.50 -3.78
C LYS A 180 8.71 -28.23 -4.16
N SER A 181 7.96 -27.16 -4.51
CA SER A 181 8.56 -25.89 -4.93
C SER A 181 9.34 -25.23 -3.77
N LEU A 182 8.77 -25.16 -2.58
CA LEU A 182 9.43 -24.62 -1.38
C LEU A 182 10.63 -25.49 -0.96
N GLY A 183 10.53 -26.82 -1.10
CA GLY A 183 11.62 -27.75 -0.83
C GLY A 183 12.84 -27.53 -1.72
N LEU A 184 12.64 -27.22 -3.02
CA LEU A 184 13.74 -26.86 -3.91
C LEU A 184 14.49 -25.58 -3.45
N LEU A 185 13.77 -24.59 -2.95
CA LEU A 185 14.38 -23.36 -2.40
C LEU A 185 15.11 -23.63 -1.07
N ARG A 186 14.53 -24.48 -0.21
CA ARG A 186 15.16 -24.89 1.04
C ARG A 186 16.47 -25.63 0.78
N ASP A 187 16.43 -26.65 -0.05
CA ASP A 187 17.54 -27.56 -0.27
C ASP A 187 18.61 -26.96 -1.19
N GLY A 188 18.20 -26.14 -2.19
CA GLY A 188 19.11 -25.53 -3.17
C GLY A 188 19.69 -24.18 -2.77
N GLN A 189 18.92 -23.33 -2.09
CA GLN A 189 19.30 -21.95 -1.75
C GLN A 189 19.30 -21.65 -0.23
N GLY A 190 18.99 -22.63 0.62
CA GLY A 190 19.06 -22.52 2.07
C GLY A 190 17.91 -21.74 2.70
N LEU A 191 16.72 -21.66 2.06
CA LEU A 191 15.56 -20.97 2.60
C LEU A 191 15.01 -21.70 3.84
N THR A 192 15.26 -21.17 5.04
CA THR A 192 14.80 -21.73 6.31
C THR A 192 14.12 -20.66 7.17
N PRO A 193 12.94 -20.17 6.78
CA PRO A 193 12.25 -19.12 7.48
C PRO A 193 11.73 -19.61 8.85
N LYS A 194 11.64 -18.69 9.80
CA LYS A 194 11.05 -18.93 11.13
C LYS A 194 9.54 -18.75 11.15
N ARG A 195 9.02 -17.89 10.25
CA ARG A 195 7.60 -17.53 10.22
C ARG A 195 7.10 -17.26 8.81
N VAL A 196 5.81 -17.55 8.58
CA VAL A 196 5.12 -17.28 7.31
C VAL A 196 3.82 -16.52 7.56
N VAL A 197 3.58 -15.51 6.76
CA VAL A 197 2.27 -14.86 6.60
C VAL A 197 1.66 -15.36 5.30
N LYS A 198 0.45 -15.89 5.36
CA LYS A 198 -0.24 -16.46 4.19
C LYS A 198 -1.74 -16.24 4.25
N ASP A 199 -2.39 -16.38 3.11
CA ASP A 199 -3.84 -16.43 3.05
C ASP A 199 -4.39 -17.79 3.56
N ALA A 200 -5.72 -17.93 3.51
CA ALA A 200 -6.41 -19.13 3.98
C ALA A 200 -6.38 -20.31 2.98
N GLY A 201 -5.53 -20.27 1.96
CA GLY A 201 -5.41 -21.33 0.96
C GLY A 201 -5.02 -22.68 1.58
N SER A 202 -5.89 -23.71 1.43
CA SER A 202 -5.65 -25.02 2.04
C SER A 202 -4.41 -25.73 1.46
N GLY A 203 -4.20 -25.61 0.16
CA GLY A 203 -3.01 -26.17 -0.50
C GLY A 203 -1.74 -25.49 -0.02
N LEU A 204 -1.72 -24.16 0.04
CA LEU A 204 -0.59 -23.38 0.54
C LEU A 204 -0.26 -23.76 1.99
N GLY A 205 -1.28 -23.82 2.89
CA GLY A 205 -1.08 -24.21 4.28
C GLY A 205 -0.48 -25.60 4.42
N LEU A 206 -1.00 -26.58 3.69
CA LEU A 206 -0.45 -27.96 3.68
C LEU A 206 0.99 -27.98 3.14
N GLY A 207 1.28 -27.24 2.08
CA GLY A 207 2.63 -27.18 1.50
C GLY A 207 3.67 -26.61 2.48
N VAL A 208 3.30 -25.57 3.23
CA VAL A 208 4.15 -25.00 4.29
C VAL A 208 4.42 -26.03 5.39
N GLN A 209 3.39 -26.71 5.88
CA GLN A 209 3.52 -27.73 6.92
C GLN A 209 4.39 -28.92 6.51
N LEU A 210 4.26 -29.36 5.25
CA LEU A 210 5.06 -30.45 4.70
C LEU A 210 6.53 -30.03 4.52
N CYS A 211 6.79 -28.79 4.10
CA CYS A 211 8.16 -28.29 3.89
C CYS A 211 8.88 -27.92 5.18
N TRP A 212 8.19 -27.26 6.12
CA TRP A 212 8.73 -26.79 7.40
C TRP A 212 7.79 -27.15 8.55
N PRO A 213 7.81 -28.39 9.05
CA PRO A 213 6.98 -28.78 10.19
C PRO A 213 7.25 -27.91 11.41
N GLY A 214 6.20 -27.36 12.03
CA GLY A 214 6.31 -26.55 13.23
C GLY A 214 6.69 -25.08 13.02
N MET A 215 6.78 -24.61 11.76
CA MET A 215 6.98 -23.18 11.48
C MET A 215 5.81 -22.35 12.00
N GLU A 216 6.08 -21.14 12.48
CA GLU A 216 5.05 -20.20 12.92
C GLU A 216 4.23 -19.70 11.72
N GLU A 217 2.97 -20.12 11.65
CA GLU A 217 2.02 -19.68 10.63
C GLU A 217 1.15 -18.55 11.15
N ARG A 218 1.02 -17.48 10.36
CA ARG A 218 0.16 -16.31 10.61
C ARG A 218 -0.81 -16.15 9.46
N ASP A 219 -2.08 -15.96 9.79
CA ASP A 219 -3.07 -15.61 8.79
C ASP A 219 -2.96 -14.13 8.41
N ASP A 220 -3.15 -13.85 7.12
CA ASP A 220 -3.03 -12.49 6.60
C ASP A 220 -4.14 -11.58 7.10
N LEU A 221 -3.76 -10.57 7.88
CA LEU A 221 -4.66 -9.56 8.41
C LEU A 221 -5.29 -8.70 7.30
N PHE A 222 -4.55 -8.42 6.23
CA PHE A 222 -5.06 -7.64 5.11
C PHE A 222 -6.25 -8.33 4.45
N HIS A 223 -6.16 -9.64 4.24
CA HIS A 223 -7.25 -10.42 3.66
C HIS A 223 -8.53 -10.37 4.52
N ALA A 224 -8.41 -10.48 5.84
CA ALA A 224 -9.54 -10.36 6.76
C ALA A 224 -10.22 -8.98 6.65
N VAL A 225 -9.44 -7.90 6.68
CA VAL A 225 -9.94 -6.52 6.58
C VAL A 225 -10.56 -6.26 5.20
N TYR A 226 -9.95 -6.76 4.13
CA TYR A 226 -10.45 -6.63 2.76
C TYR A 226 -11.80 -7.33 2.57
N MET A 227 -11.94 -8.57 3.05
CA MET A 227 -13.21 -9.31 2.99
C MET A 227 -14.35 -8.57 3.69
N MET A 228 -14.10 -8.05 4.90
CA MET A 228 -15.06 -7.25 5.64
C MET A 228 -15.42 -5.96 4.89
N GLY A 229 -14.44 -5.25 4.34
CA GLY A 229 -14.66 -4.02 3.57
C GLY A 229 -15.50 -4.24 2.31
N LYS A 230 -15.21 -5.31 1.57
CA LYS A 230 -15.97 -5.68 0.37
C LYS A 230 -17.44 -5.99 0.68
N GLU A 231 -17.70 -6.65 1.79
CA GLU A 231 -19.09 -6.98 2.17
C GLU A 231 -19.82 -5.77 2.75
N ALA A 232 -19.13 -4.87 3.51
CA ALA A 232 -19.69 -3.60 3.96
C ALA A 232 -20.19 -2.77 2.78
N TYR A 233 -19.34 -2.58 1.75
CA TYR A 233 -19.70 -1.86 0.53
C TYR A 233 -20.91 -2.49 -0.20
N HIS A 234 -20.99 -3.82 -0.24
CA HIS A 234 -22.14 -4.51 -0.84
C HIS A 234 -23.43 -4.26 -0.05
N LEU A 235 -23.40 -4.33 1.28
CA LEU A 235 -24.57 -4.09 2.13
C LEU A 235 -25.00 -2.62 2.08
N GLU A 236 -24.05 -1.69 2.11
CA GLU A 236 -24.31 -0.25 1.97
C GLU A 236 -25.05 0.07 0.67
N ARG A 237 -24.55 -0.43 -0.47
CA ARG A 237 -25.23 -0.26 -1.76
C ARG A 237 -26.65 -0.83 -1.77
N ARG A 238 -26.88 -1.94 -1.09
CA ARG A 238 -28.22 -2.53 -0.96
C ARG A 238 -29.14 -1.67 -0.10
N ALA A 239 -28.62 -1.07 0.97
CA ALA A 239 -29.38 -0.14 1.81
C ALA A 239 -29.79 1.10 1.00
N TYR A 240 -28.84 1.73 0.29
CA TYR A 240 -29.16 2.86 -0.61
C TYR A 240 -30.17 2.51 -1.67
N ALA A 241 -30.05 1.37 -2.36
CA ALA A 241 -31.01 0.95 -3.37
C ALA A 241 -32.42 0.71 -2.79
N ALA A 242 -32.51 0.23 -1.54
CA ALA A 242 -33.78 0.04 -0.87
C ALA A 242 -34.43 1.38 -0.45
N ILE A 243 -33.64 2.35 0.00
CA ILE A 243 -34.06 3.73 0.29
C ILE A 243 -34.57 4.41 -0.97
N GLU A 244 -33.79 4.35 -2.06
CA GLU A 244 -34.18 4.93 -3.35
C GLU A 244 -35.52 4.36 -3.85
N LYS A 245 -35.72 3.04 -3.68
CA LYS A 245 -36.98 2.39 -4.03
C LYS A 245 -38.15 2.84 -3.14
N GLU A 246 -37.92 3.08 -1.86
CA GLU A 246 -38.94 3.66 -0.96
C GLU A 246 -39.33 5.06 -1.42
N GLU A 247 -38.35 5.92 -1.71
CA GLU A 247 -38.59 7.28 -2.21
C GLU A 247 -39.36 7.30 -3.53
N GLU A 248 -39.02 6.39 -4.48
CA GLU A 248 -39.73 6.26 -5.75
C GLU A 248 -41.20 5.95 -5.52
N VAL A 249 -41.51 4.96 -4.65
CA VAL A 249 -42.88 4.58 -4.34
C VAL A 249 -43.63 5.70 -3.59
N LEU A 250 -42.93 6.45 -2.72
CA LEU A 250 -43.48 7.61 -2.03
C LEU A 250 -43.91 8.70 -3.04
N ARG A 251 -43.04 9.04 -3.99
CA ARG A 251 -43.37 10.01 -5.07
C ARG A 251 -44.57 9.55 -5.92
N VAL A 252 -44.64 8.23 -6.19
CA VAL A 252 -45.82 7.66 -6.90
C VAL A 252 -47.11 7.82 -6.07
N ARG A 253 -47.04 7.65 -4.75
CA ARG A 253 -48.16 7.82 -3.83
C ARG A 253 -48.62 9.29 -3.82
N GLU A 254 -47.75 10.24 -3.72
CA GLU A 254 -48.05 11.69 -3.73
C GLU A 254 -48.77 12.09 -5.03
N ARG A 255 -48.32 11.57 -6.17
CA ARG A 255 -48.95 11.83 -7.48
C ARG A 255 -50.27 11.08 -7.70
N ALA A 256 -50.63 10.20 -6.79
CA ALA A 256 -51.83 9.35 -6.92
C ALA A 256 -53.05 9.86 -6.15
N GLU A 257 -53.04 11.07 -5.61
CA GLU A 257 -54.14 11.64 -4.81
C GLU A 257 -55.46 11.62 -5.54
N ASN A 258 -55.45 11.87 -6.87
CA ASN A 258 -56.64 11.90 -7.73
C ASN A 258 -56.99 10.54 -8.37
N LYS A 259 -56.36 9.41 -7.92
CA LYS A 259 -56.66 8.09 -8.48
C LYS A 259 -57.72 7.36 -7.66
N SER A 260 -58.31 6.29 -8.26
CA SER A 260 -59.32 5.46 -7.60
C SER A 260 -58.84 4.92 -6.27
N GLU A 261 -59.72 4.69 -5.32
CA GLU A 261 -59.44 4.18 -3.97
C GLU A 261 -58.67 2.86 -4.00
N THR A 262 -59.08 1.94 -4.89
CA THR A 262 -58.35 0.66 -5.08
C THR A 262 -56.92 0.85 -5.47
N LYS A 263 -56.60 1.79 -6.38
CA LYS A 263 -55.23 2.13 -6.79
C LYS A 263 -54.42 2.73 -5.64
N ARG A 264 -55.02 3.67 -4.89
CA ARG A 264 -54.37 4.30 -3.71
C ARG A 264 -54.06 3.27 -2.65
N ARG A 265 -54.98 2.32 -2.39
CA ARG A 265 -54.77 1.21 -1.43
C ARG A 265 -53.62 0.29 -1.87
N SER A 266 -53.53 -0.08 -3.13
CA SER A 266 -52.44 -0.87 -3.70
C SER A 266 -51.07 -0.17 -3.54
N ILE A 267 -50.98 1.12 -3.91
CA ILE A 267 -49.75 1.93 -3.76
C ILE A 267 -49.38 2.04 -2.29
N GLY A 268 -50.33 2.18 -1.36
CA GLY A 268 -50.11 2.19 0.07
C GLY A 268 -49.51 0.86 0.59
N GLN A 269 -49.94 -0.27 0.00
CA GLN A 269 -49.33 -1.57 0.33
C GLN A 269 -47.88 -1.68 -0.18
N HIS A 270 -47.62 -1.21 -1.41
CA HIS A 270 -46.26 -1.19 -1.96
C HIS A 270 -45.33 -0.28 -1.13
N LEU A 271 -45.81 0.88 -0.68
CA LEU A 271 -45.03 1.77 0.18
C LEU A 271 -44.70 1.11 1.53
N ARG A 272 -45.66 0.46 2.18
CA ARG A 272 -45.40 -0.28 3.43
C ARG A 272 -44.34 -1.37 3.23
N LYS A 273 -44.41 -2.11 2.11
CA LYS A 273 -43.41 -3.13 1.76
C LYS A 273 -42.03 -2.51 1.49
N ALA A 274 -41.97 -1.40 0.73
CA ALA A 274 -40.71 -0.70 0.45
C ALA A 274 -40.06 -0.17 1.74
N ARG A 275 -40.84 0.45 2.64
CA ARG A 275 -40.38 0.91 3.97
C ARG A 275 -39.81 -0.24 4.82
N LYS A 276 -40.52 -1.38 4.89
CA LYS A 276 -40.05 -2.56 5.62
C LYS A 276 -38.74 -3.08 5.03
N ASN A 277 -38.63 -3.10 3.70
CA ASN A 277 -37.41 -3.55 3.03
C ASN A 277 -36.22 -2.57 3.25
N ALA A 278 -36.47 -1.26 3.22
CA ALA A 278 -35.45 -0.24 3.49
C ALA A 278 -34.97 -0.34 4.96
N ALA A 279 -35.90 -0.36 5.90
CA ALA A 279 -35.56 -0.54 7.31
C ALA A 279 -34.74 -1.81 7.58
N HIS A 280 -35.13 -2.94 6.98
CA HIS A 280 -34.38 -4.19 7.12
C HIS A 280 -32.98 -4.14 6.47
N ALA A 281 -32.85 -3.46 5.31
CA ALA A 281 -31.55 -3.34 4.66
C ALA A 281 -30.61 -2.41 5.42
N ILE A 282 -31.12 -1.32 6.01
CA ILE A 282 -30.38 -0.41 6.90
C ILE A 282 -29.94 -1.14 8.16
N ASP A 283 -30.87 -1.75 8.89
CA ASP A 283 -30.58 -2.49 10.13
C ASP A 283 -29.50 -3.56 9.91
N ARG A 284 -29.60 -4.28 8.80
CA ARG A 284 -28.61 -5.29 8.41
C ARG A 284 -27.23 -4.70 8.14
N TYR A 285 -27.15 -3.53 7.47
CA TYR A 285 -25.90 -2.81 7.25
C TYR A 285 -25.32 -2.30 8.56
N ASP A 286 -26.13 -1.66 9.40
CA ASP A 286 -25.69 -1.08 10.67
C ASP A 286 -25.17 -2.15 11.64
N THR A 287 -25.86 -3.28 11.73
CA THR A 287 -25.43 -4.44 12.53
C THR A 287 -24.09 -4.99 12.03
N PHE A 288 -23.96 -5.15 10.72
CA PHE A 288 -22.70 -5.61 10.14
C PHE A 288 -21.56 -4.60 10.34
N GLU A 289 -21.82 -3.31 10.16
CA GLU A 289 -20.82 -2.25 10.30
C GLU A 289 -20.34 -2.15 11.75
N THR A 290 -21.23 -2.27 12.72
CA THR A 290 -20.88 -2.32 14.15
C THR A 290 -19.95 -3.50 14.43
N ALA A 291 -20.31 -4.69 13.98
CA ALA A 291 -19.51 -5.90 14.13
C ALA A 291 -18.14 -5.75 13.39
N ARG A 292 -18.12 -5.14 12.21
CA ARG A 292 -16.90 -4.86 11.46
C ARG A 292 -15.95 -3.89 12.19
N GLN A 293 -16.51 -2.85 12.80
CA GLN A 293 -15.72 -1.89 13.58
C GLN A 293 -15.11 -2.55 14.82
N GLU A 294 -15.85 -3.40 15.49
CA GLU A 294 -15.36 -4.16 16.63
C GLU A 294 -14.23 -5.12 16.22
N ALA A 295 -14.43 -5.90 15.15
CA ALA A 295 -13.38 -6.75 14.58
C ALA A 295 -12.11 -5.95 14.22
N ARG A 296 -12.26 -4.78 13.61
CA ARG A 296 -11.11 -3.93 13.27
C ARG A 296 -10.37 -3.42 14.50
N ARG A 297 -11.11 -3.04 15.55
CA ARG A 297 -10.52 -2.55 16.80
C ARG A 297 -9.69 -3.63 17.50
N VAL A 298 -10.21 -4.86 17.57
CA VAL A 298 -9.46 -5.94 18.22
C VAL A 298 -8.24 -6.38 17.42
N LEU A 299 -8.24 -6.19 16.10
CA LEU A 299 -7.11 -6.44 15.23
C LEU A 299 -6.04 -5.32 15.27
N ASP A 300 -6.30 -4.21 15.95
CA ASP A 300 -5.28 -3.20 16.22
C ASP A 300 -4.26 -3.73 17.24
N LEU A 301 -3.04 -3.20 17.16
CA LEU A 301 -1.89 -3.62 17.96
C LEU A 301 -2.11 -3.47 19.47
N ALA A 302 -2.71 -2.34 19.85
CA ALA A 302 -2.90 -1.97 21.24
C ALA A 302 -4.29 -1.37 21.44
N ASP A 303 -4.74 -1.37 22.68
CA ASP A 303 -5.91 -0.62 23.09
C ASP A 303 -5.60 0.90 23.04
N PRO A 304 -6.37 1.70 22.29
CA PRO A 304 -6.06 3.12 22.10
C PRO A 304 -6.14 3.93 23.41
N GLY A 305 -6.95 3.49 24.37
CA GLY A 305 -7.16 4.18 25.64
C GLY A 305 -5.99 3.99 26.59
N SER A 306 -5.62 2.72 26.82
CA SER A 306 -4.57 2.34 27.79
C SER A 306 -3.17 2.29 27.20
N GLY A 307 -3.03 2.06 25.90
CA GLY A 307 -1.74 1.76 25.26
C GLY A 307 -1.27 0.32 25.47
N ARG A 308 -2.04 -0.50 26.22
CA ARG A 308 -1.71 -1.89 26.47
C ARG A 308 -1.75 -2.71 25.18
N LEU A 309 -0.70 -3.49 24.96
CA LEU A 309 -0.66 -4.47 23.88
C LEU A 309 -1.83 -5.46 24.01
N ARG A 310 -2.50 -5.75 22.92
CA ARG A 310 -3.54 -6.80 22.90
C ARG A 310 -2.92 -8.19 22.96
N THR A 311 -3.69 -9.14 23.43
CA THR A 311 -3.30 -10.56 23.47
C THR A 311 -3.98 -11.34 22.35
N SER A 312 -3.42 -12.48 21.97
CA SER A 312 -4.06 -13.38 21.01
C SER A 312 -5.40 -13.90 21.54
N ALA A 313 -5.52 -14.12 22.85
CA ALA A 313 -6.77 -14.57 23.51
C ALA A 313 -7.90 -13.55 23.34
N GLU A 314 -7.64 -12.25 23.52
CA GLU A 314 -8.62 -11.18 23.27
C GLU A 314 -9.07 -11.17 21.80
N VAL A 315 -8.14 -11.34 20.85
CA VAL A 315 -8.47 -11.42 19.43
C VAL A 315 -9.38 -12.61 19.13
N VAL A 316 -9.06 -13.78 19.68
CA VAL A 316 -9.85 -15.01 19.48
C VAL A 316 -11.25 -14.84 20.04
N GLU A 317 -11.38 -14.32 21.27
CA GLU A 317 -12.67 -14.09 21.92
C GLU A 317 -13.57 -13.18 21.10
N VAL A 318 -13.07 -11.97 20.79
CA VAL A 318 -13.87 -10.95 20.07
C VAL A 318 -14.18 -11.39 18.65
N LEU A 319 -13.21 -11.93 17.90
CA LEU A 319 -13.46 -12.38 16.52
C LEU A 319 -14.41 -13.58 16.47
N THR A 320 -14.45 -14.42 17.51
CA THR A 320 -15.43 -15.50 17.61
C THR A 320 -16.84 -14.92 17.78
N GLN A 321 -17.04 -14.00 18.73
CA GLN A 321 -18.33 -13.34 18.98
C GLN A 321 -18.81 -12.56 17.76
N VAL A 322 -17.95 -11.71 17.19
CA VAL A 322 -18.26 -10.96 15.97
C VAL A 322 -18.55 -11.89 14.79
N GLY A 323 -17.80 -12.97 14.68
CA GLY A 323 -18.00 -13.99 13.64
C GLY A 323 -19.38 -14.65 13.74
N GLU A 324 -19.86 -14.93 14.95
CA GLU A 324 -21.21 -15.47 15.21
C GLU A 324 -22.30 -14.45 14.86
N GLN A 325 -22.14 -13.20 15.29
CA GLN A 325 -23.07 -12.12 14.93
C GLN A 325 -23.18 -11.97 13.40
N MET A 326 -22.05 -11.94 12.70
CA MET A 326 -22.04 -11.87 11.24
C MET A 326 -22.67 -13.11 10.59
N GLN A 327 -22.47 -14.31 11.16
CA GLN A 327 -23.10 -15.52 10.64
C GLN A 327 -24.63 -15.50 10.79
N ALA A 328 -25.15 -14.93 11.88
CA ALA A 328 -26.59 -14.77 12.14
C ALA A 328 -27.26 -13.87 11.08
N LEU A 329 -26.56 -12.89 10.53
CA LEU A 329 -27.05 -12.07 9.42
C LEU A 329 -27.30 -12.87 8.12
N GLY A 330 -26.71 -14.05 7.97
CA GLY A 330 -26.98 -14.95 6.83
C GLY A 330 -26.39 -14.46 5.49
N GLY A 331 -26.77 -15.14 4.40
CA GLY A 331 -26.33 -14.80 3.04
C GLY A 331 -24.80 -14.78 2.90
N ARG A 332 -24.26 -13.79 2.19
CA ARG A 332 -22.82 -13.63 1.94
C ARG A 332 -22.05 -13.32 3.23
N VAL A 333 -22.66 -12.57 4.15
CA VAL A 333 -22.06 -12.19 5.44
C VAL A 333 -21.68 -13.42 6.28
N ARG A 334 -22.47 -14.52 6.19
CA ARG A 334 -22.16 -15.79 6.86
C ARG A 334 -20.76 -16.30 6.54
N LYS A 335 -20.27 -16.10 5.30
CA LYS A 335 -18.92 -16.53 4.89
C LYS A 335 -17.84 -15.73 5.59
N VAL A 336 -18.03 -14.42 5.71
CA VAL A 336 -17.12 -13.52 6.44
C VAL A 336 -17.06 -13.91 7.91
N GLY A 337 -18.22 -14.07 8.56
CA GLY A 337 -18.27 -14.48 9.96
C GLY A 337 -17.61 -15.84 10.22
N ARG A 338 -17.84 -16.82 9.34
CA ARG A 338 -17.16 -18.13 9.43
C ARG A 338 -15.64 -17.99 9.27
N TYR A 339 -15.20 -17.16 8.33
CA TYR A 339 -13.78 -16.92 8.12
C TYR A 339 -13.14 -16.34 9.39
N LEU A 340 -13.70 -15.26 9.94
CA LEU A 340 -13.16 -14.60 11.14
C LEU A 340 -13.08 -15.58 12.31
N ARG A 341 -14.15 -16.31 12.61
CA ARG A 341 -14.17 -17.30 13.70
C ARG A 341 -13.11 -18.39 13.53
N ASN A 342 -13.01 -18.95 12.32
CA ASN A 342 -12.10 -20.07 12.07
C ASN A 342 -10.63 -19.64 12.02
N ARG A 343 -10.35 -18.36 11.68
CA ARG A 343 -8.99 -17.82 11.54
C ARG A 343 -8.57 -16.93 12.70
N ALA A 344 -9.44 -16.70 13.68
CA ALA A 344 -9.11 -15.88 14.85
C ALA A 344 -7.77 -16.25 15.51
N PRO A 345 -7.43 -17.55 15.75
CA PRO A 345 -6.15 -17.92 16.33
C PRO A 345 -4.93 -17.49 15.46
N GLY A 346 -5.01 -17.68 14.15
CA GLY A 346 -3.93 -17.30 13.23
C GLY A 346 -3.78 -15.79 13.08
N LEU A 347 -4.89 -15.04 13.14
CA LEU A 347 -4.90 -13.58 13.04
C LEU A 347 -4.33 -12.90 14.30
N GLY A 348 -4.45 -13.51 15.48
CA GLY A 348 -3.94 -12.98 16.75
C GLY A 348 -2.55 -13.45 17.15
N ARG A 349 -2.06 -14.56 16.60
CA ARG A 349 -0.83 -15.25 17.06
C ARG A 349 0.41 -14.36 17.14
N TYR A 350 0.57 -13.38 16.21
CA TYR A 350 1.69 -12.47 16.19
C TYR A 350 1.79 -11.60 17.47
N LEU A 351 0.70 -11.42 18.20
CA LEU A 351 0.66 -10.56 19.40
C LEU A 351 1.41 -11.20 20.58
N ASP A 352 1.28 -12.51 20.75
CA ASP A 352 1.98 -13.21 21.85
C ASP A 352 3.49 -13.17 21.65
N ALA A 353 3.95 -13.52 20.43
CA ALA A 353 5.36 -13.42 20.07
C ALA A 353 5.91 -11.98 20.14
N LEU A 354 5.07 -10.98 19.83
CA LEU A 354 5.44 -9.57 20.00
C LEU A 354 5.52 -9.20 21.49
N GLY A 355 4.56 -9.66 22.29
CA GLY A 355 4.53 -9.43 23.73
C GLY A 355 5.79 -9.97 24.42
N GLU A 356 6.21 -11.19 24.09
CA GLU A 356 7.47 -11.78 24.60
C GLU A 356 8.70 -10.93 24.22
N ARG A 357 8.79 -10.48 22.97
CA ARG A 357 9.91 -9.63 22.52
C ARG A 357 9.90 -8.26 23.20
N LEU A 358 8.73 -7.63 23.37
CA LEU A 358 8.62 -6.37 24.10
C LEU A 358 8.97 -6.53 25.57
N GLN A 359 8.60 -7.65 26.19
CA GLN A 359 9.00 -7.97 27.54
C GLN A 359 10.52 -8.12 27.67
N ALA A 360 11.19 -8.79 26.72
CA ALA A 360 12.62 -8.94 26.70
C ALA A 360 13.39 -7.62 26.64
N VAL A 361 12.85 -6.61 25.94
CA VAL A 361 13.48 -5.28 25.84
C VAL A 361 13.00 -4.28 26.89
N THR A 362 12.08 -4.65 27.79
CA THR A 362 11.46 -3.73 28.76
C THR A 362 12.49 -3.07 29.67
N LEU A 363 13.45 -3.81 30.21
CA LEU A 363 14.51 -3.24 31.07
C LEU A 363 15.40 -2.26 30.28
N GLN A 364 15.78 -2.61 29.07
CA GLN A 364 16.55 -1.73 28.18
C GLN A 364 15.77 -0.46 27.78
N ALA A 365 14.45 -0.58 27.62
CA ALA A 365 13.54 0.52 27.31
C ALA A 365 13.24 1.43 28.49
N GLY A 366 13.74 1.14 29.69
CA GLY A 366 13.51 1.98 30.87
C GLY A 366 12.21 1.67 31.62
N GLY A 367 11.67 0.47 31.47
CA GLY A 367 10.51 -0.05 32.21
C GLY A 367 9.20 -0.15 31.43
N PRO A 368 8.19 -0.80 32.02
CA PRO A 368 6.91 -1.10 31.34
C PRO A 368 6.15 0.15 30.92
N GLU A 369 6.14 1.20 31.73
CA GLU A 369 5.45 2.47 31.43
C GLU A 369 5.99 3.14 30.15
N ALA A 370 7.31 3.15 29.96
CA ALA A 370 7.93 3.69 28.76
C ALA A 370 7.58 2.83 27.51
N VAL A 371 7.54 1.49 27.67
CA VAL A 371 7.12 0.58 26.60
C VAL A 371 5.68 0.86 26.19
N GLU A 372 4.75 0.93 27.14
CA GLU A 372 3.32 1.19 26.86
C GLU A 372 3.12 2.55 26.21
N ALA A 373 3.81 3.60 26.67
CA ALA A 373 3.72 4.93 26.08
C ALA A 373 4.19 4.93 24.61
N VAL A 374 5.27 4.23 24.29
CA VAL A 374 5.77 4.09 22.91
C VAL A 374 4.80 3.26 22.06
N VAL A 375 4.28 2.16 22.57
CA VAL A 375 3.29 1.31 21.87
C VAL A 375 2.03 2.12 21.57
N ARG A 376 1.53 2.91 22.53
CA ARG A 376 0.37 3.80 22.35
C ARG A 376 0.63 4.85 21.27
N ALA A 377 1.77 5.53 21.32
CA ALA A 377 2.12 6.54 20.32
C ALA A 377 2.29 5.94 18.93
N TYR A 378 2.87 4.76 18.86
CA TYR A 378 3.01 4.03 17.61
C TYR A 378 1.65 3.63 17.02
N GLN A 379 0.73 3.08 17.82
CA GLN A 379 -0.63 2.77 17.37
C GLN A 379 -1.37 4.04 16.91
N ALA A 380 -1.31 5.12 17.69
CA ALA A 380 -1.93 6.39 17.32
C ALA A 380 -1.37 6.97 16.01
N SER A 381 -0.07 6.80 15.73
CA SER A 381 0.54 7.22 14.47
C SER A 381 0.03 6.40 13.28
N LEU A 382 -0.17 5.10 13.46
CA LEU A 382 -0.77 4.22 12.44
C LEU A 382 -2.21 4.64 12.14
N ASP A 383 -2.98 4.95 13.17
CA ASP A 383 -4.39 5.36 13.04
C ASP A 383 -4.52 6.72 12.36
N ALA A 384 -3.66 7.67 12.68
CA ALA A 384 -3.61 8.99 12.03
C ALA A 384 -3.30 8.91 10.51
N GLY A 385 -2.59 7.87 10.08
CA GLY A 385 -2.34 7.58 8.67
C GLY A 385 -3.52 6.91 7.93
N ARG A 386 -4.55 6.46 8.66
CA ARG A 386 -5.73 5.82 8.06
C ARG A 386 -6.70 6.89 7.55
N GLY A 387 -7.29 6.65 6.39
CA GLY A 387 -8.36 7.50 5.86
C GLY A 387 -9.63 7.42 6.72
N GLY A 388 -10.54 8.37 6.53
CA GLY A 388 -11.82 8.40 7.24
C GLY A 388 -12.55 9.73 7.04
N SER A 389 -13.75 9.86 7.62
CA SER A 389 -14.48 11.12 7.67
C SER A 389 -13.69 12.19 8.43
N ASP A 390 -14.04 13.46 8.26
CA ASP A 390 -13.37 14.57 8.95
C ASP A 390 -13.43 14.43 10.49
N ALA A 391 -14.53 13.92 11.01
CA ALA A 391 -14.68 13.64 12.44
C ALA A 391 -13.70 12.55 12.91
N VAL A 392 -13.55 11.46 12.14
CA VAL A 392 -12.60 10.39 12.44
C VAL A 392 -11.16 10.92 12.39
N ARG A 393 -10.80 11.66 11.34
CA ARG A 393 -9.46 12.26 11.21
C ARG A 393 -9.14 13.24 12.36
N LYS A 394 -10.12 14.05 12.78
CA LYS A 394 -9.96 14.98 13.91
C LYS A 394 -9.69 14.21 15.21
N ARG A 395 -10.46 13.16 15.48
CA ARG A 395 -10.27 12.29 16.64
C ARG A 395 -8.89 11.63 16.64
N GLN A 396 -8.48 11.01 15.53
CA GLN A 396 -7.18 10.36 15.39
C GLN A 396 -6.01 11.34 15.64
N LYS A 397 -6.10 12.58 15.14
CA LYS A 397 -5.12 13.63 15.44
C LYS A 397 -5.08 14.02 16.90
N GLN A 398 -6.22 14.04 17.58
CA GLN A 398 -6.28 14.30 19.03
C GLN A 398 -5.64 13.17 19.83
N GLU A 399 -5.91 11.91 19.47
CA GLU A 399 -5.30 10.73 20.08
C GLU A 399 -3.77 10.72 19.89
N LEU A 400 -3.29 11.05 18.69
CA LEU A 400 -1.86 11.16 18.41
C LEU A 400 -1.20 12.29 19.24
N ARG A 401 -1.85 13.44 19.38
CA ARG A 401 -1.36 14.54 20.24
C ARG A 401 -1.29 14.12 21.71
N ALA A 402 -2.34 13.47 22.21
CA ALA A 402 -2.38 13.00 23.59
C ALA A 402 -1.28 11.96 23.87
N ALA A 403 -1.07 11.02 22.95
CA ALA A 403 0.02 10.05 23.05
C ALA A 403 1.41 10.71 23.00
N GLY A 404 1.59 11.73 22.15
CA GLY A 404 2.82 12.53 22.08
C GLY A 404 3.09 13.32 23.37
N LEU A 405 2.07 13.94 23.97
CA LEU A 405 2.20 14.63 25.25
C LEU A 405 2.58 13.67 26.39
N ASN A 406 2.03 12.45 26.40
CA ASN A 406 2.42 11.43 27.37
C ASN A 406 3.90 11.04 27.24
N LEU A 407 4.39 10.86 26.00
CA LEU A 407 5.82 10.61 25.76
C LEU A 407 6.70 11.78 26.24
N LEU A 408 6.28 13.01 25.97
CA LEU A 408 7.01 14.20 26.42
C LEU A 408 7.07 14.28 27.94
N ALA A 409 5.97 14.03 28.65
CA ALA A 409 5.92 14.03 30.11
C ALA A 409 6.93 13.02 30.73
N ILE A 410 6.97 11.79 30.21
CA ILE A 410 7.97 10.80 30.64
C ILE A 410 9.41 11.24 30.26
N GLY A 411 9.56 11.94 29.13
CA GLY A 411 10.85 12.45 28.66
C GLY A 411 11.35 13.68 29.41
N GLU A 412 10.46 14.48 30.05
CA GLU A 412 10.87 15.60 30.92
C GLU A 412 11.64 15.10 32.16
N GLU A 413 11.27 13.91 32.68
CA GLU A 413 11.97 13.30 33.80
C GLU A 413 13.30 12.64 33.37
N ASP A 414 13.33 11.97 32.21
CA ASP A 414 14.54 11.32 31.67
C ASP A 414 14.44 11.22 30.11
N PRO A 415 15.00 12.21 29.37
CA PRO A 415 14.99 12.22 27.91
C PRO A 415 15.68 11.00 27.29
N GLU A 416 16.73 10.49 27.90
CA GLU A 416 17.46 9.32 27.40
C GLU A 416 16.66 8.03 27.59
N ARG A 417 15.82 7.95 28.61
CA ARG A 417 14.88 6.84 28.82
C ARG A 417 13.93 6.71 27.65
N ILE A 418 13.28 7.81 27.24
CA ILE A 418 12.35 7.79 26.12
C ILE A 418 13.05 7.47 24.80
N LYS A 419 14.24 7.97 24.58
CA LYS A 419 15.03 7.68 23.38
C LYS A 419 15.39 6.20 23.29
N ARG A 420 15.84 5.60 24.39
CA ARG A 420 16.10 4.15 24.49
C ARG A 420 14.83 3.35 24.26
N ALA A 421 13.70 3.73 24.89
CA ALA A 421 12.41 3.09 24.70
C ALA A 421 11.95 3.15 23.25
N MET A 422 11.99 4.32 22.62
CA MET A 422 11.62 4.47 21.21
C MET A 422 12.50 3.58 20.31
N THR A 423 13.80 3.56 20.50
CA THR A 423 14.69 2.75 19.68
C THR A 423 14.42 1.26 19.84
N ALA A 424 14.34 0.75 21.07
CA ALA A 424 14.13 -0.66 21.35
C ALA A 424 12.73 -1.13 20.92
N VAL A 425 11.68 -0.40 21.37
CA VAL A 425 10.28 -0.80 21.14
C VAL A 425 9.87 -0.64 19.68
N VAL A 426 10.22 0.48 19.00
CA VAL A 426 9.86 0.67 17.59
C VAL A 426 10.56 -0.35 16.70
N SER A 427 11.79 -0.76 17.02
CA SER A 427 12.46 -1.87 16.31
C SER A 427 11.59 -3.13 16.34
N GLU A 428 11.12 -3.56 17.52
CA GLU A 428 10.27 -4.74 17.66
C GLU A 428 8.90 -4.57 16.96
N LEU A 429 8.29 -3.39 17.10
CA LEU A 429 7.02 -3.10 16.49
C LEU A 429 7.08 -3.10 14.94
N THR A 430 8.18 -2.70 14.36
CA THR A 430 8.37 -2.72 12.89
C THR A 430 8.54 -4.12 12.33
N GLN A 431 9.08 -5.05 13.12
CA GLN A 431 9.28 -6.45 12.75
C GLN A 431 8.07 -7.36 13.01
N ARG A 432 6.90 -6.80 13.35
CA ARG A 432 5.73 -7.60 13.75
C ARG A 432 5.06 -8.41 12.63
N HIS A 433 5.33 -8.14 11.37
CA HIS A 433 4.79 -8.79 10.16
C HIS A 433 3.43 -9.51 10.38
N ARG A 434 2.35 -8.78 10.17
CA ARG A 434 0.97 -9.27 10.38
C ARG A 434 0.12 -9.30 9.11
N ALA A 435 0.69 -8.85 8.01
CA ALA A 435 -0.02 -8.73 6.74
C ALA A 435 0.93 -8.94 5.57
N SER A 436 0.40 -9.45 4.49
CA SER A 436 1.08 -9.70 3.22
C SER A 436 1.15 -8.46 2.32
N SER A 437 1.16 -7.25 2.88
CA SER A 437 1.15 -6.00 2.10
C SER A 437 2.28 -5.90 1.05
N ALA A 438 3.42 -6.55 1.31
CA ALA A 438 4.51 -6.64 0.34
C ALA A 438 4.12 -7.47 -0.88
N ILE A 439 3.41 -8.59 -0.67
CA ILE A 439 2.93 -9.46 -1.75
C ILE A 439 1.75 -8.82 -2.49
N GLU A 440 0.88 -8.08 -1.81
CA GLU A 440 -0.19 -7.32 -2.46
C GLU A 440 0.36 -6.19 -3.35
N ASN A 441 1.44 -5.54 -2.93
CA ASN A 441 2.15 -4.59 -3.77
C ASN A 441 2.73 -5.29 -5.02
N LEU A 442 3.38 -6.45 -4.85
CA LEU A 442 3.84 -7.28 -5.96
C LEU A 442 2.68 -7.61 -6.92
N ASN A 443 1.54 -8.08 -6.37
CA ASN A 443 0.36 -8.43 -7.15
C ASN A 443 -0.16 -7.26 -7.98
N SER A 444 -0.18 -6.05 -7.40
CA SER A 444 -0.64 -4.85 -8.10
C SER A 444 0.27 -4.46 -9.27
N VAL A 445 1.58 -4.64 -9.12
CA VAL A 445 2.58 -4.34 -10.17
C VAL A 445 2.62 -5.43 -11.23
N LEU A 446 2.53 -6.71 -10.85
CA LEU A 446 2.65 -7.84 -11.79
C LEU A 446 1.38 -8.06 -12.64
N ARG A 447 0.18 -7.78 -12.11
CA ARG A 447 -1.08 -7.99 -12.84
C ARG A 447 -1.13 -7.37 -14.24
N PRO A 448 -0.71 -6.12 -14.49
CA PRO A 448 -0.65 -5.56 -15.85
C PRO A 448 0.21 -6.39 -16.80
N TYR A 449 1.34 -6.89 -16.32
CA TYR A 449 2.21 -7.75 -17.13
C TYR A 449 1.53 -9.08 -17.47
N LEU A 450 0.86 -9.74 -16.52
CA LEU A 450 0.15 -11.00 -16.75
C LEU A 450 -1.05 -10.83 -17.69
N VAL A 451 -1.68 -9.65 -17.71
CA VAL A 451 -2.76 -9.36 -18.67
C VAL A 451 -2.23 -9.22 -20.09
N VAL A 452 -1.10 -8.54 -20.29
CA VAL A 452 -0.47 -8.36 -21.60
C VAL A 452 0.16 -9.67 -22.09
N GLN A 453 0.73 -10.45 -21.18
CA GLN A 453 1.29 -11.77 -21.47
C GLN A 453 0.16 -12.80 -21.49
N LYS A 454 -0.37 -13.12 -22.65
CA LYS A 454 -1.46 -14.11 -22.79
C LYS A 454 -1.13 -15.48 -22.16
N HIS A 455 0.16 -15.83 -22.06
CA HIS A 455 0.66 -16.99 -21.34
C HIS A 455 1.90 -16.56 -20.57
N ALA A 456 1.80 -16.53 -19.24
CA ALA A 456 2.98 -16.29 -18.42
C ALA A 456 3.89 -17.52 -18.50
N GLU A 457 4.98 -17.39 -19.22
CA GLU A 457 6.04 -18.40 -19.27
C GLU A 457 7.04 -18.17 -18.13
N GLN A 458 7.64 -19.24 -17.65
CA GLN A 458 8.59 -19.19 -16.55
C GLN A 458 9.79 -18.28 -16.85
N GLY A 459 10.24 -18.23 -18.12
CA GLY A 459 11.32 -17.36 -18.55
C GLY A 459 11.01 -15.87 -18.25
N PHE A 460 9.82 -15.42 -18.66
CA PHE A 460 9.37 -14.06 -18.35
C PHE A 460 9.28 -13.80 -16.83
N LEU A 461 8.75 -14.76 -16.05
CA LEU A 461 8.65 -14.61 -14.59
C LEU A 461 10.03 -14.49 -13.93
N ASN A 462 11.03 -15.22 -14.43
CA ASN A 462 12.40 -15.11 -13.98
C ASN A 462 12.99 -13.72 -14.28
N LEU A 463 12.78 -13.19 -15.48
CA LEU A 463 13.23 -11.84 -15.85
C LEU A 463 12.54 -10.76 -15.02
N PHE A 464 11.22 -10.87 -14.80
CA PHE A 464 10.48 -9.97 -13.94
C PHE A 464 10.97 -10.04 -12.49
N ARG A 465 11.19 -11.24 -11.94
CA ARG A 465 11.72 -11.47 -10.58
C ARG A 465 13.11 -10.87 -10.43
N PHE A 466 13.98 -11.02 -11.43
CA PHE A 466 15.28 -10.40 -11.45
C PHE A 466 15.18 -8.87 -11.41
N PHE A 467 14.40 -8.27 -12.33
CA PHE A 467 14.14 -6.82 -12.36
C PHE A 467 13.56 -6.31 -11.04
N TRP A 468 12.53 -7.00 -10.47
CA TRP A 468 11.95 -6.63 -9.18
C TRP A 468 12.99 -6.55 -8.07
N ASN A 469 13.87 -7.54 -8.00
CA ASN A 469 14.85 -7.67 -6.94
C ASN A 469 16.04 -6.71 -7.07
N THR A 470 16.41 -6.32 -8.28
CA THR A 470 17.63 -5.55 -8.55
C THR A 470 17.38 -4.07 -8.84
N ARG A 471 16.13 -3.67 -9.18
CA ARG A 471 15.79 -2.25 -9.36
C ARG A 471 15.84 -1.50 -8.04
N LYS A 472 16.38 -0.27 -8.04
CA LYS A 472 16.31 0.62 -6.88
C LYS A 472 14.89 1.13 -6.66
N ARG A 473 14.47 1.19 -5.41
CA ARG A 473 13.14 1.69 -5.04
C ARG A 473 13.15 3.22 -5.03
N GLU A 474 12.19 3.82 -5.68
CA GLU A 474 12.01 5.27 -5.70
C GLU A 474 11.30 5.77 -4.45
N TRP A 475 10.45 4.93 -3.81
CA TRP A 475 9.56 5.29 -2.73
C TRP A 475 9.54 4.24 -1.61
N GLY A 476 9.09 4.65 -0.43
CA GLY A 476 8.80 3.76 0.69
C GLY A 476 10.03 3.22 1.40
N ARG A 477 9.84 2.09 2.10
CA ARG A 477 10.90 1.41 2.86
C ARG A 477 11.98 0.93 1.90
N GLY A 478 13.22 1.25 2.21
CA GLY A 478 14.38 0.91 1.36
C GLY A 478 14.53 1.79 0.12
N LYS A 479 13.99 3.04 0.13
CA LYS A 479 14.22 4.03 -0.93
C LYS A 479 15.72 4.17 -1.23
N GLY A 480 16.08 4.18 -2.51
CA GLY A 480 17.46 4.29 -2.99
C GLY A 480 18.24 2.97 -3.00
N THR A 481 17.66 1.88 -2.48
CA THR A 481 18.25 0.54 -2.49
C THR A 481 17.34 -0.46 -3.20
N SER A 482 17.91 -1.57 -3.66
CA SER A 482 17.16 -2.70 -4.20
C SER A 482 16.90 -3.78 -3.13
N ALA A 483 15.97 -4.70 -3.40
CA ALA A 483 15.73 -5.83 -2.51
C ALA A 483 16.94 -6.76 -2.42
N TYR A 484 17.64 -6.94 -3.53
CA TYR A 484 18.87 -7.72 -3.60
C TYR A 484 19.99 -7.10 -2.75
N GLU A 485 20.20 -5.77 -2.84
CA GLU A 485 21.18 -5.06 -2.00
C GLU A 485 20.88 -5.22 -0.51
N GLN A 486 19.59 -5.17 -0.12
CA GLN A 486 19.20 -5.33 1.29
C GLN A 486 19.40 -6.77 1.79
N LEU A 487 19.19 -7.78 0.94
CA LEU A 487 19.37 -9.17 1.32
C LEU A 487 20.85 -9.56 1.40
N THR A 488 21.64 -9.12 0.40
CA THR A 488 23.01 -9.62 0.21
C THR A 488 24.11 -8.65 0.67
N GLY A 489 23.77 -7.38 0.86
CA GLY A 489 24.75 -6.31 1.07
C GLY A 489 25.53 -5.92 -0.21
N THR A 490 25.30 -6.59 -1.32
CA THR A 490 26.01 -6.35 -2.59
C THR A 490 25.34 -5.23 -3.37
N ARG A 491 26.09 -4.16 -3.66
CA ARG A 491 25.58 -3.00 -4.39
C ARG A 491 25.23 -3.31 -5.85
N VAL A 492 24.14 -2.75 -6.33
CA VAL A 492 23.70 -2.79 -7.72
C VAL A 492 23.67 -1.38 -8.29
N ASP A 493 24.63 -1.05 -9.13
CA ASP A 493 24.68 0.26 -9.77
C ASP A 493 23.70 0.31 -10.97
N ASP A 494 23.68 -0.74 -11.76
CA ASP A 494 22.81 -0.89 -12.93
C ASP A 494 22.38 -2.34 -13.12
N TRP A 495 21.08 -2.60 -13.03
CA TRP A 495 20.52 -3.95 -13.14
C TRP A 495 20.68 -4.58 -14.52
N LEU A 496 20.70 -3.78 -15.60
CA LEU A 496 20.92 -4.28 -16.94
C LEU A 496 22.35 -4.76 -17.15
N THR A 497 23.32 -4.02 -16.63
CA THR A 497 24.72 -4.44 -16.62
C THR A 497 24.92 -5.72 -15.82
N LEU A 498 24.27 -5.81 -14.66
CA LEU A 498 24.28 -7.03 -13.83
C LEU A 498 23.69 -8.24 -14.55
N LEU A 499 22.66 -7.99 -15.39
CA LEU A 499 22.04 -9.02 -16.23
C LEU A 499 22.86 -9.38 -17.49
N GLY A 500 23.98 -8.70 -17.77
CA GLY A 500 24.83 -8.92 -18.94
C GLY A 500 24.47 -8.06 -20.17
N PHE A 501 23.79 -6.95 -19.95
CA PHE A 501 23.46 -5.94 -20.96
C PHE A 501 24.06 -4.57 -20.56
N PRO A 502 25.38 -4.39 -20.58
CA PRO A 502 26.04 -3.14 -20.22
C PRO A 502 25.66 -2.00 -21.20
N PRO A 503 25.77 -0.73 -20.81
CA PRO A 503 25.64 0.38 -21.72
C PRO A 503 26.75 0.35 -22.76
N GLY A 504 26.48 0.80 -24.00
CA GLY A 504 27.51 1.04 -24.97
C GLY A 504 28.50 2.14 -24.53
N GLU A 505 29.69 2.19 -25.13
CA GLU A 505 30.75 3.13 -24.75
C GLU A 505 30.31 4.60 -24.74
N ALA A 506 29.34 4.96 -25.59
CA ALA A 506 28.78 6.31 -25.64
C ALA A 506 28.04 6.74 -24.36
N PHE A 507 27.46 5.79 -23.56
CA PHE A 507 26.77 6.06 -22.32
C PHE A 507 27.67 5.99 -21.08
N ALA A 508 28.81 5.31 -21.18
CA ALA A 508 29.74 5.17 -20.07
C ALA A 508 30.39 6.50 -19.63
N ASN A 509 30.35 7.53 -20.51
CA ASN A 509 30.96 8.84 -20.26
C ASN A 509 29.96 9.93 -19.80
N VAL A 510 28.71 9.61 -19.54
CA VAL A 510 27.64 10.58 -19.17
C VAL A 510 27.14 10.39 -17.71
N ALA A 511 27.67 9.42 -16.99
CA ALA A 511 27.31 9.12 -15.60
C ALA A 511 28.20 9.83 -14.56
#